data_ea66297dd81dea2e13c092a34aa3987c
#
_entry.id   ea66297dd81dea2e13c092a34aa3987c
#
_cell.length_a   1.000
_cell.length_b   1.000
_cell.length_c   1.000
_cell.angle_alpha   90.00
_cell.angle_beta   90.00
_cell.angle_gamma   90.00
#
_symmetry.space_group_name_H-M   'P 1'
#
loop_
_entity.id
_entity.type
_entity.pdbx_description
1 polymer ?
#
loop_
_entity_poly.entity_id
_entity_poly.type
_entity_poly.pdbx_seq_one_letter_code
_entity_poly.pdbx_strand_id
1 'polypeptide(L)'
;LSKNISGNYNSARVAADAVLDDYDNGRKIRLVDSLNASLGQGLLAIYASEMREKGMSFDDVADTIETYPARLNGVFTVGNLKYIARTGRLSGTTALVGNMLSIKPILRGSKDGYIVQFRKCRGRKAVLNELVNLLCDNITDPENQIIGVAHADAYEDSLYVIEQIKKRRKVRDVINLSLIHISEPTRLR
;
A
#
# COMPACT_ATOMS: atom_id res chain seq x y z
N LEU A 1 -2.10 0.84 8.55
CA LEU A 1 -3.16 0.84 7.54
C LEU A 1 -3.95 2.13 7.60
N SER A 2 -4.53 2.56 6.47
CA SER A 2 -5.45 3.70 6.44
C SER A 2 -6.60 3.49 7.45
N LYS A 3 -6.86 4.51 8.25
CA LYS A 3 -7.95 4.51 9.26
C LYS A 3 -9.34 4.33 8.65
N ASN A 4 -9.50 4.67 7.36
CA ASN A 4 -10.78 4.59 6.66
C ASN A 4 -11.07 3.22 6.03
N ILE A 5 -10.09 2.30 6.04
CA ILE A 5 -10.28 0.92 5.56
C ILE A 5 -10.02 -0.14 6.61
N SER A 6 -9.44 0.23 7.77
CA SER A 6 -9.12 -0.71 8.85
C SER A 6 -9.23 -0.06 10.22
N GLY A 7 -9.76 -0.78 11.19
CA GLY A 7 -9.78 -0.40 12.61
C GLY A 7 -8.39 -0.38 13.28
N ASN A 8 -7.35 -0.90 12.63
CA ASN A 8 -6.00 -1.02 13.22
C ASN A 8 -5.43 0.32 13.71
N TYR A 9 -5.68 1.42 12.98
CA TYR A 9 -5.22 2.74 13.41
C TYR A 9 -5.87 3.15 14.74
N ASN A 10 -7.17 2.94 14.87
CA ASN A 10 -7.88 3.25 16.12
C ASN A 10 -7.44 2.33 17.28
N SER A 11 -7.24 1.04 17.02
CA SER A 11 -6.72 0.12 18.03
C SER A 11 -5.32 0.52 18.50
N ALA A 12 -4.44 0.93 17.57
CA ALA A 12 -3.12 1.43 17.90
C ALA A 12 -3.18 2.74 18.72
N ARG A 13 -4.13 3.63 18.40
CA ARG A 13 -4.34 4.87 19.18
C ARG A 13 -4.74 4.57 20.61
N VAL A 14 -5.74 3.72 20.81
CA VAL A 14 -6.19 3.31 22.16
C VAL A 14 -5.05 2.67 22.95
N ALA A 15 -4.26 1.80 22.32
CA ALA A 15 -3.12 1.17 22.98
C ALA A 15 -2.01 2.17 23.29
N ALA A 16 -1.76 3.16 22.42
CA ALA A 16 -0.76 4.19 22.64
C ALA A 16 -1.17 5.11 23.81
N ASP A 17 -2.44 5.52 23.86
CA ASP A 17 -2.98 6.33 24.94
C ASP A 17 -2.82 5.61 26.28
N ALA A 18 -3.22 4.34 26.37
CA ALA A 18 -3.08 3.52 27.60
C ALA A 18 -1.60 3.36 28.04
N VAL A 19 -0.68 3.14 27.08
CA VAL A 19 0.77 3.01 27.43
C VAL A 19 1.33 4.32 27.92
N LEU A 20 0.91 5.45 27.36
CA LEU A 20 1.40 6.77 27.79
C LEU A 20 0.83 7.17 29.15
N ASP A 21 -0.41 6.78 29.46
CA ASP A 21 -1.05 7.04 30.74
C ASP A 21 -0.46 6.18 31.88
N ASP A 22 -0.17 4.89 31.60
CA ASP A 22 0.33 3.94 32.59
C ASP A 22 1.84 4.05 32.86
N TYR A 23 2.60 4.58 31.90
CA TYR A 23 4.07 4.61 31.94
C TYR A 23 4.62 6.00 31.64
N ASP A 24 4.62 6.87 32.66
CA ASP A 24 5.32 8.18 32.60
C ASP A 24 6.85 7.97 32.68
N ASN A 25 7.43 7.48 31.57
CA ASN A 25 8.86 7.16 31.49
C ASN A 25 9.59 7.89 30.35
N GLY A 26 9.02 9.00 29.86
CA GLY A 26 9.59 9.79 28.77
C GLY A 26 9.53 9.12 27.39
N ARG A 27 8.80 8.02 27.23
CA ARG A 27 8.60 7.37 25.93
C ARG A 27 7.70 8.24 25.05
N LYS A 28 8.01 8.25 23.76
CA LYS A 28 7.20 8.94 22.75
C LYS A 28 6.58 7.92 21.82
N ILE A 29 5.30 8.09 21.49
CA ILE A 29 4.59 7.32 20.47
C ILE A 29 3.96 8.30 19.49
N ARG A 30 4.24 8.11 18.19
CA ARG A 30 3.61 8.87 17.10
C ARG A 30 2.89 7.89 16.18
N LEU A 31 1.65 8.18 15.86
CA LEU A 31 0.81 7.36 15.00
C LEU A 31 0.66 8.02 13.64
N VAL A 32 1.10 7.34 12.61
CA VAL A 32 1.02 7.81 11.22
C VAL A 32 -0.08 7.08 10.49
N ASP A 33 -1.09 7.79 10.00
CA ASP A 33 -2.08 7.23 9.07
C ASP A 33 -1.44 7.08 7.70
N SER A 34 -1.20 5.85 7.28
CA SER A 34 -0.53 5.57 6.01
C SER A 34 -1.34 5.94 4.76
N LEU A 35 -2.64 6.22 4.89
CA LEU A 35 -3.60 6.36 3.78
C LEU A 35 -3.53 5.23 2.75
N ASN A 36 -2.81 4.18 3.06
CA ASN A 36 -2.48 3.03 2.22
C ASN A 36 -2.71 1.71 2.94
N ALA A 37 -2.49 0.63 2.22
CA ALA A 37 -2.48 -0.73 2.73
C ALA A 37 -1.25 -1.49 2.21
N SER A 38 -0.99 -2.69 2.76
CA SER A 38 0.03 -3.62 2.28
C SER A 38 1.41 -2.95 2.17
N LEU A 39 2.11 -3.11 1.05
CA LEU A 39 3.43 -2.53 0.82
C LEU A 39 3.46 -1.00 0.85
N GLY A 40 2.35 -0.29 0.61
CA GLY A 40 2.32 1.15 0.81
C GLY A 40 2.61 1.53 2.25
N GLN A 41 2.05 0.81 3.23
CA GLN A 41 2.43 0.96 4.64
C GLN A 41 3.85 0.46 4.90
N GLY A 42 4.25 -0.67 4.30
CA GLY A 42 5.59 -1.24 4.46
C GLY A 42 6.70 -0.29 4.01
N LEU A 43 6.50 0.41 2.89
CA LEU A 43 7.46 1.41 2.40
C LEU A 43 7.66 2.57 3.38
N LEU A 44 6.59 3.03 4.04
CA LEU A 44 6.71 4.06 5.09
C LEU A 44 7.61 3.59 6.25
N ALA A 45 7.44 2.33 6.68
CA ALA A 45 8.27 1.76 7.73
C ALA A 45 9.74 1.64 7.31
N ILE A 46 10.00 1.25 6.05
CA ILE A 46 11.35 1.17 5.49
C ILE A 46 11.99 2.55 5.48
N TYR A 47 11.31 3.57 4.95
CA TYR A 47 11.84 4.93 4.91
C TYR A 47 12.07 5.51 6.31
N ALA A 48 11.19 5.25 7.27
CA ALA A 48 11.40 5.66 8.66
C ALA A 48 12.64 4.99 9.26
N SER A 49 12.86 3.70 9.01
CA SER A 49 14.05 2.98 9.44
C SER A 49 15.32 3.55 8.82
N GLU A 50 15.32 3.84 7.51
CA GLU A 50 16.47 4.46 6.84
C GLU A 50 16.81 5.85 7.40
N MET A 51 15.81 6.65 7.73
CA MET A 51 16.00 7.96 8.34
C MET A 51 16.65 7.84 9.73
N ARG A 52 16.14 6.89 10.53
CA ARG A 52 16.73 6.58 11.84
C ARG A 52 18.20 6.13 11.73
N GLU A 53 18.50 5.26 10.77
CA GLU A 53 19.86 4.78 10.51
C GLU A 53 20.81 5.91 10.08
N LYS A 54 20.28 6.95 9.43
CA LYS A 54 21.01 8.19 9.10
C LYS A 54 21.17 9.15 10.28
N GLY A 55 20.68 8.76 11.47
CA GLY A 55 20.84 9.55 12.70
C GLY A 55 19.79 10.65 12.89
N MET A 56 18.68 10.65 12.14
CA MET A 56 17.59 11.58 12.37
C MET A 56 16.93 11.34 13.73
N SER A 57 16.51 12.42 14.39
CA SER A 57 15.79 12.32 15.66
C SER A 57 14.43 11.66 15.50
N PHE A 58 13.84 11.16 16.59
CA PHE A 58 12.51 10.57 16.58
C PHE A 58 11.45 11.55 16.03
N ASP A 59 11.50 12.79 16.48
CA ASP A 59 10.53 13.80 16.08
C ASP A 59 10.69 14.17 14.59
N ASP A 60 11.93 14.35 14.09
CA ASP A 60 12.20 14.64 12.69
C ASP A 60 11.75 13.49 11.76
N VAL A 61 11.98 12.24 12.18
CA VAL A 61 11.50 11.06 11.43
C VAL A 61 9.97 11.05 11.38
N ALA A 62 9.31 11.26 12.53
CA ALA A 62 7.86 11.25 12.61
C ALA A 62 7.23 12.34 11.74
N ASP A 63 7.71 13.58 11.86
CA ASP A 63 7.21 14.72 11.10
C ASP A 63 7.44 14.53 9.59
N THR A 64 8.59 13.99 9.19
CA THR A 64 8.88 13.70 7.78
C THR A 64 7.96 12.61 7.24
N ILE A 65 7.83 11.49 7.95
CA ILE A 65 7.01 10.35 7.51
C ILE A 65 5.53 10.72 7.42
N GLU A 66 5.02 11.60 8.26
CA GLU A 66 3.64 12.09 8.16
C GLU A 66 3.31 12.76 6.82
N THR A 67 4.32 13.26 6.11
CA THR A 67 4.14 13.87 4.78
C THR A 67 4.11 12.86 3.63
N TYR A 68 4.64 11.65 3.82
CA TYR A 68 4.86 10.66 2.75
C TYR A 68 3.59 10.01 2.22
N PRO A 69 2.54 9.71 3.03
CA PRO A 69 1.32 9.08 2.54
C PRO A 69 0.68 9.82 1.36
N ALA A 70 0.73 11.14 1.34
CA ALA A 70 0.20 11.96 0.25
C ALA A 70 0.97 11.80 -1.08
N ARG A 71 2.21 11.30 -1.03
CA ARG A 71 3.10 11.09 -2.18
C ARG A 71 3.14 9.64 -2.64
N LEU A 72 2.61 8.71 -1.83
CA LEU A 72 2.58 7.29 -2.18
C LEU A 72 1.42 6.99 -3.14
N ASN A 73 1.77 6.51 -4.33
CA ASN A 73 0.82 6.10 -5.35
C ASN A 73 0.61 4.58 -5.30
N GLY A 74 -0.40 4.13 -4.58
CA GLY A 74 -0.81 2.72 -4.54
C GLY A 74 -1.89 2.45 -5.58
N VAL A 75 -1.59 1.62 -6.59
CA VAL A 75 -2.56 1.15 -7.59
C VAL A 75 -2.57 -0.38 -7.61
N PHE A 76 -3.76 -0.97 -7.77
CA PHE A 76 -3.87 -2.43 -7.79
C PHE A 76 -5.07 -2.90 -8.61
N THR A 77 -5.08 -4.17 -8.91
CA THR A 77 -6.20 -4.85 -9.57
C THR A 77 -6.60 -6.09 -8.78
N VAL A 78 -7.84 -6.52 -8.95
CA VAL A 78 -8.37 -7.75 -8.36
C VAL A 78 -8.98 -8.64 -9.44
N GLY A 79 -8.92 -9.95 -9.24
CA GLY A 79 -9.52 -10.92 -10.15
C GLY A 79 -11.03 -10.74 -10.28
N ASN A 80 -11.70 -10.47 -9.15
CA ASN A 80 -13.13 -10.24 -9.07
C ASN A 80 -13.47 -9.14 -8.06
N LEU A 81 -14.08 -8.07 -8.55
CA LEU A 81 -14.46 -6.91 -7.75
C LEU A 81 -15.49 -7.25 -6.64
N LYS A 82 -16.29 -8.31 -6.82
CA LYS A 82 -17.29 -8.71 -5.82
C LYS A 82 -16.67 -9.04 -4.46
N TYR A 83 -15.45 -9.59 -4.44
CA TYR A 83 -14.78 -9.93 -3.18
C TYR A 83 -14.44 -8.67 -2.39
N ILE A 84 -13.83 -7.69 -3.01
CA ILE A 84 -13.48 -6.45 -2.30
C ILE A 84 -14.71 -5.61 -1.96
N ALA A 85 -15.74 -5.60 -2.81
CA ALA A 85 -17.00 -4.93 -2.54
C ALA A 85 -17.69 -5.49 -1.28
N ARG A 86 -17.67 -6.81 -1.08
CA ARG A 86 -18.24 -7.47 0.11
C ARG A 86 -17.57 -7.04 1.41
N THR A 87 -16.32 -6.59 1.36
CA THR A 87 -15.62 -6.13 2.57
C THR A 87 -16.09 -4.76 3.04
N GLY A 88 -16.85 -4.02 2.24
CA GLY A 88 -17.29 -2.65 2.54
C GLY A 88 -16.17 -1.59 2.46
N ARG A 89 -14.96 -1.94 1.96
CA ARG A 89 -13.81 -1.01 1.86
C ARG A 89 -13.78 -0.24 0.55
N LEU A 90 -14.62 -0.61 -0.41
CA LEU A 90 -14.72 0.04 -1.71
C LEU A 90 -15.76 1.16 -1.66
N SER A 91 -15.33 2.40 -1.87
CA SER A 91 -16.21 3.57 -1.87
C SER A 91 -16.82 3.81 -3.25
N GLY A 92 -18.08 4.25 -3.29
CA GLY A 92 -18.76 4.72 -4.52
C GLY A 92 -19.27 3.64 -5.47
N THR A 93 -19.54 2.42 -5.01
CA THR A 93 -19.74 1.26 -5.89
C THR A 93 -21.13 0.65 -5.99
N THR A 94 -22.16 1.38 -5.89
CA THR A 94 -23.51 0.83 -6.15
C THR A 94 -23.77 0.46 -7.63
N ALA A 95 -22.94 0.87 -8.56
CA ALA A 95 -23.20 0.71 -10.01
C ALA A 95 -22.33 -0.33 -10.74
N LEU A 96 -21.42 -1.05 -10.08
CA LEU A 96 -20.38 -1.83 -10.77
C LEU A 96 -20.48 -3.36 -10.70
N VAL A 97 -21.58 -3.89 -10.21
CA VAL A 97 -21.81 -5.34 -10.14
C VAL A 97 -22.55 -5.85 -11.39
N GLY A 98 -22.16 -5.36 -12.56
CA GLY A 98 -22.59 -5.97 -13.84
C GLY A 98 -21.68 -7.15 -14.19
N ASN A 99 -22.24 -8.19 -14.80
CA ASN A 99 -21.57 -9.42 -15.26
C ASN A 99 -20.59 -9.15 -16.43
N MET A 100 -19.45 -8.49 -16.15
CA MET A 100 -18.40 -8.29 -17.15
C MET A 100 -17.17 -9.14 -16.79
N LEU A 101 -17.22 -10.43 -17.11
CA LEU A 101 -16.16 -11.42 -16.82
C LEU A 101 -14.79 -11.01 -17.36
N SER A 102 -14.72 -10.21 -18.41
CA SER A 102 -13.48 -9.78 -19.06
C SER A 102 -12.96 -8.42 -18.59
N ILE A 103 -13.77 -7.63 -17.86
CA ILE A 103 -13.32 -6.31 -17.37
C ILE A 103 -12.63 -6.45 -16.03
N LYS A 104 -11.39 -5.93 -15.97
CA LYS A 104 -10.57 -5.87 -14.77
C LYS A 104 -10.48 -4.42 -14.28
N PRO A 105 -10.85 -4.15 -13.02
CA PRO A 105 -10.75 -2.82 -12.46
C PRO A 105 -9.30 -2.49 -12.10
N ILE A 106 -8.95 -1.23 -12.21
CA ILE A 106 -7.81 -0.65 -11.49
C ILE A 106 -8.36 0.17 -10.34
N LEU A 107 -7.88 -0.13 -9.16
CA LEU A 107 -8.25 0.47 -7.90
C LEU A 107 -7.07 1.29 -7.38
N ARG A 108 -7.37 2.33 -6.59
CA ARG A 108 -6.36 3.11 -5.88
C ARG A 108 -6.90 3.60 -4.54
N GLY A 109 -6.00 4.10 -3.68
CA GLY A 109 -6.40 4.91 -2.53
C GLY A 109 -6.91 6.27 -2.98
N SER A 110 -7.98 6.78 -2.36
CA SER A 110 -8.37 8.18 -2.44
C SER A 110 -7.45 9.04 -1.56
N LYS A 111 -7.56 10.37 -1.68
CA LYS A 111 -6.85 11.30 -0.78
C LYS A 111 -7.18 11.06 0.70
N ASP A 112 -8.38 10.56 0.98
CA ASP A 112 -8.85 10.26 2.33
C ASP A 112 -8.55 8.81 2.76
N GLY A 113 -7.85 8.03 1.93
CA GLY A 113 -7.46 6.65 2.24
C GLY A 113 -8.54 5.60 2.04
N TYR A 114 -9.66 5.91 1.35
CA TYR A 114 -10.62 4.90 0.88
C TYR A 114 -10.14 4.21 -0.38
N ILE A 115 -10.63 3.00 -0.64
CA ILE A 115 -10.41 2.33 -1.93
C ILE A 115 -11.47 2.83 -2.93
N VAL A 116 -11.00 3.33 -4.08
CA VAL A 116 -11.87 3.79 -5.16
C VAL A 116 -11.48 3.14 -6.48
N GLN A 117 -12.48 2.92 -7.34
CA GLN A 117 -12.19 2.50 -8.71
C GLN A 117 -11.69 3.69 -9.51
N PHE A 118 -10.55 3.49 -10.19
CA PHE A 118 -9.86 4.52 -10.96
C PHE A 118 -10.02 4.34 -12.48
N ARG A 119 -9.76 3.12 -12.97
CA ARG A 119 -9.85 2.75 -14.39
C ARG A 119 -10.44 1.36 -14.56
N LYS A 120 -10.72 0.99 -15.81
CA LYS A 120 -11.15 -0.35 -16.23
C LYS A 120 -10.33 -0.77 -17.44
N CYS A 121 -9.88 -2.02 -17.46
CA CYS A 121 -9.19 -2.63 -18.60
C CYS A 121 -9.91 -3.89 -19.04
N ARG A 122 -9.76 -4.27 -20.30
CA ARG A 122 -10.30 -5.53 -20.81
C ARG A 122 -9.20 -6.58 -20.87
N GLY A 123 -9.31 -7.60 -20.03
CA GLY A 123 -8.37 -8.71 -19.96
C GLY A 123 -7.20 -8.51 -18.97
N ARG A 124 -6.57 -9.63 -18.58
CA ARG A 124 -5.52 -9.66 -17.55
C ARG A 124 -4.26 -8.91 -17.99
N LYS A 125 -3.77 -9.21 -19.19
CA LYS A 125 -2.53 -8.58 -19.70
C LYS A 125 -2.66 -7.06 -19.84
N ALA A 126 -3.82 -6.59 -20.30
CA ALA A 126 -4.07 -5.15 -20.46
C ALA A 126 -4.05 -4.43 -19.12
N VAL A 127 -4.63 -5.01 -18.06
CA VAL A 127 -4.62 -4.38 -16.73
C VAL A 127 -3.23 -4.36 -16.13
N LEU A 128 -2.41 -5.41 -16.30
CA LEU A 128 -1.03 -5.43 -15.80
C LEU A 128 -0.18 -4.36 -16.51
N ASN A 129 -0.29 -4.24 -17.83
CA ASN A 129 0.38 -3.19 -18.59
C ASN A 129 -0.03 -1.80 -18.12
N GLU A 130 -1.32 -1.60 -17.82
CA GLU A 130 -1.81 -0.31 -17.35
C GLU A 130 -1.30 0.02 -15.95
N LEU A 131 -1.12 -0.96 -15.04
CA LEU A 131 -0.45 -0.74 -13.77
C LEU A 131 0.99 -0.26 -13.96
N VAL A 132 1.72 -0.87 -14.90
CA VAL A 132 3.08 -0.44 -15.26
C VAL A 132 3.08 0.97 -15.84
N ASN A 133 2.15 1.29 -16.75
CA ASN A 133 2.00 2.64 -17.33
C ASN A 133 1.80 3.66 -16.23
N LEU A 134 0.82 3.44 -15.35
CA LEU A 134 0.51 4.33 -14.24
C LEU A 134 1.70 4.60 -13.34
N LEU A 135 2.51 3.58 -13.04
CA LEU A 135 3.75 3.76 -12.29
C LEU A 135 4.75 4.59 -13.08
N CYS A 136 5.05 4.18 -14.32
CA CYS A 136 6.10 4.82 -15.13
C CYS A 136 5.78 6.26 -15.51
N ASP A 137 4.50 6.62 -15.60
CA ASP A 137 4.06 7.97 -15.96
C ASP A 137 4.00 8.92 -14.75
N ASN A 138 3.90 8.37 -13.53
CA ASN A 138 3.76 9.18 -12.31
C ASN A 138 4.98 9.14 -11.38
N ILE A 139 5.94 8.26 -11.61
CA ILE A 139 7.13 8.17 -10.78
C ILE A 139 8.05 9.38 -11.03
N THR A 140 8.43 10.05 -9.96
CA THR A 140 9.45 11.11 -9.96
C THR A 140 10.73 10.59 -9.34
N ASP A 141 11.88 10.97 -9.89
CA ASP A 141 13.20 10.54 -9.38
C ASP A 141 13.31 9.02 -9.16
N PRO A 142 13.08 8.20 -10.20
CA PRO A 142 12.95 6.76 -10.07
C PRO A 142 14.20 6.07 -9.49
N GLU A 143 15.39 6.59 -9.76
CA GLU A 143 16.66 6.00 -9.28
C GLU A 143 16.80 6.03 -7.76
N ASN A 144 16.06 6.90 -7.07
CA ASN A 144 16.01 6.99 -5.62
C ASN A 144 14.74 6.35 -5.00
N GLN A 145 13.84 5.76 -5.81
CA GLN A 145 12.60 5.16 -5.35
C GLN A 145 12.69 3.64 -5.18
N ILE A 146 12.09 3.14 -4.10
CA ILE A 146 11.78 1.71 -3.94
C ILE A 146 10.38 1.46 -4.47
N ILE A 147 10.23 0.45 -5.33
CA ILE A 147 8.94 0.02 -5.86
C ILE A 147 8.47 -1.21 -5.11
N GLY A 148 7.27 -1.14 -4.53
CA GLY A 148 6.61 -2.28 -3.91
C GLY A 148 5.64 -2.96 -4.87
N VAL A 149 5.85 -4.24 -5.15
CA VAL A 149 4.91 -5.10 -5.89
C VAL A 149 4.39 -6.16 -4.92
N ALA A 150 3.10 -6.12 -4.60
CA ALA A 150 2.47 -7.11 -3.73
C ALA A 150 1.46 -7.95 -4.52
N HIS A 151 1.41 -9.25 -4.23
CA HIS A 151 0.48 -10.17 -4.87
C HIS A 151 -0.16 -11.13 -3.87
N ALA A 152 -1.35 -11.64 -4.20
CA ALA A 152 -1.99 -12.75 -3.51
C ALA A 152 -2.28 -13.83 -4.56
N ASP A 153 -1.51 -14.92 -4.51
CA ASP A 153 -1.57 -16.04 -5.48
C ASP A 153 -1.51 -15.58 -6.94
N ALA A 154 -0.60 -14.65 -7.24
CA ALA A 154 -0.39 -14.11 -8.59
C ALA A 154 1.11 -13.81 -8.84
N TYR A 155 1.95 -14.80 -8.52
CA TYR A 155 3.41 -14.64 -8.57
C TYR A 155 3.91 -14.32 -9.98
N GLU A 156 3.45 -15.06 -10.99
CA GLU A 156 3.86 -14.86 -12.39
C GLU A 156 3.48 -13.46 -12.91
N ASP A 157 2.29 -12.98 -12.53
CA ASP A 157 1.87 -11.61 -12.85
C ASP A 157 2.77 -10.57 -12.18
N SER A 158 3.20 -10.83 -10.93
CA SER A 158 4.12 -9.92 -10.24
C SER A 158 5.49 -9.86 -10.91
N LEU A 159 6.03 -11.00 -11.33
CA LEU A 159 7.28 -11.05 -12.07
C LEU A 159 7.16 -10.31 -13.42
N TYR A 160 6.07 -10.51 -14.13
CA TYR A 160 5.80 -9.78 -15.37
C TYR A 160 5.80 -8.26 -15.15
N VAL A 161 5.08 -7.78 -14.13
CA VAL A 161 5.01 -6.34 -13.80
C VAL A 161 6.40 -5.80 -13.46
N ILE A 162 7.18 -6.52 -12.64
CA ILE A 162 8.54 -6.13 -12.26
C ILE A 162 9.46 -6.05 -13.48
N GLU A 163 9.39 -7.04 -14.36
CA GLU A 163 10.19 -7.04 -15.60
C GLU A 163 9.86 -5.84 -16.48
N GLN A 164 8.57 -5.54 -16.66
CA GLN A 164 8.15 -4.39 -17.46
C GLN A 164 8.55 -3.03 -16.84
N ILE A 165 8.52 -2.92 -15.52
CA ILE A 165 9.00 -1.72 -14.80
C ILE A 165 10.51 -1.55 -15.05
N LYS A 166 11.31 -2.60 -14.81
CA LYS A 166 12.77 -2.57 -14.97
C LYS A 166 13.22 -2.28 -16.42
N LYS A 167 12.44 -2.69 -17.41
CA LYS A 167 12.69 -2.35 -18.83
C LYS A 167 12.50 -0.87 -19.13
N ARG A 168 11.64 -0.18 -18.38
CA ARG A 168 11.22 1.20 -18.67
C ARG A 168 11.80 2.25 -17.73
N ARG A 169 12.15 1.85 -16.51
CA ARG A 169 12.67 2.75 -15.47
C ARG A 169 13.78 2.07 -14.68
N LYS A 170 14.88 2.77 -14.51
CA LYS A 170 15.89 2.41 -13.52
C LYS A 170 15.40 2.89 -12.16
N VAL A 171 15.20 1.98 -11.23
CA VAL A 171 14.73 2.26 -9.88
C VAL A 171 15.75 1.80 -8.86
N ARG A 172 15.73 2.36 -7.65
CA ARG A 172 16.67 2.00 -6.57
C ARG A 172 16.55 0.52 -6.20
N ASP A 173 15.31 0.07 -5.98
CA ASP A 173 15.03 -1.32 -5.62
C ASP A 173 13.58 -1.70 -5.95
N VAL A 174 13.33 -3.02 -6.01
CA VAL A 174 11.98 -3.58 -6.20
C VAL A 174 11.73 -4.68 -5.18
N ILE A 175 10.77 -4.46 -4.30
CA ILE A 175 10.32 -5.45 -3.31
C ILE A 175 9.14 -6.21 -3.91
N ASN A 176 9.28 -7.55 -4.04
CA ASN A 176 8.17 -8.45 -4.40
C ASN A 176 7.68 -9.18 -3.16
N LEU A 177 6.40 -9.01 -2.82
CA LEU A 177 5.84 -9.54 -1.58
C LEU A 177 4.57 -10.35 -1.83
N SER A 178 4.58 -11.60 -1.36
CA SER A 178 3.37 -12.42 -1.30
C SER A 178 2.56 -12.11 -0.03
N LEU A 179 1.34 -11.65 -0.19
CA LEU A 179 0.46 -11.31 0.93
C LEU A 179 -0.08 -12.55 1.66
N ILE A 180 -0.20 -13.68 0.98
CA ILE A 180 -0.74 -14.91 1.58
C ILE A 180 0.29 -15.60 2.48
N HIS A 181 1.58 -15.57 2.14
CA HIS A 181 2.64 -16.17 2.94
C HIS A 181 3.01 -15.34 4.17
N ILE A 182 2.88 -14.02 4.11
CA ILE A 182 3.19 -13.12 5.23
C ILE A 182 2.07 -13.09 6.28
N SER A 183 0.86 -13.50 5.90
CA SER A 183 -0.32 -13.51 6.79
C SER A 183 -0.43 -14.77 7.62
N GLU A 184 0.43 -15.76 7.41
CA GLU A 184 0.44 -16.97 8.23
C GLU A 184 0.94 -16.64 9.64
N PRO A 185 0.21 -17.07 10.70
CA PRO A 185 0.68 -16.87 12.06
C PRO A 185 2.00 -17.61 12.24
N THR A 186 3.04 -16.91 12.63
CA THR A 186 4.30 -17.52 13.04
C THR A 186 3.99 -18.44 14.21
N ARG A 187 4.05 -19.74 14.01
CA ARG A 187 4.03 -20.70 15.12
C ARG A 187 5.30 -20.46 15.91
N LEU A 188 5.17 -19.76 17.02
CA LEU A 188 6.22 -19.75 18.05
C LEU A 188 6.37 -21.19 18.50
N ARG A 189 7.51 -21.79 18.18
CA ARG A 189 7.95 -23.06 18.73
C ARG A 189 8.59 -22.83 20.11
#